data_c59f62effdee09aec721929202022b9b
#
_entry.id   c59f62effdee09aec721929202022b9b
#
_cell.length_a   1.000
_cell.length_b   1.000
_cell.length_c   1.000
_cell.angle_alpha   90.00
_cell.angle_beta   90.00
_cell.angle_gamma   90.00
#
_symmetry.space_group_name_H-M   'P 1'
#
loop_
_entity.id
_entity.type
_entity.pdbx_description
1 polymer ?
#
loop_
_entity_poly.entity_id
_entity_poly.type
_entity_poly.pdbx_seq_one_letter_code
_entity_poly.pdbx_strand_id
1 'polypeptide(L)'
;ILTTDNHADGLYLLDYIKQTNPERVDEVRQLLALHGGCSAGDRMADVDYLGNVHPCQFWSDMTLGNVRERKFSEIWNDLEANDGILARLRSKPEQLNSQCGQCSQNELCGGCRIRAAVDGDIWGDDPACFWQDPAKETK
;
A
#
# COMPACT_ATOMS: atom_id res chain seq x y z
N ILE A 1 -9.96 -15.98 4.69
CA ILE A 1 -10.28 -14.69 5.31
C ILE A 1 -9.78 -13.63 4.33
N LEU A 2 -10.68 -12.79 3.86
CA LEU A 2 -10.32 -11.61 3.07
C LEU A 2 -10.28 -10.44 4.05
N THR A 3 -9.12 -9.81 4.15
CA THR A 3 -8.98 -8.55 4.86
C THR A 3 -9.03 -7.43 3.82
N THR A 4 -9.87 -6.44 4.04
CA THR A 4 -9.97 -5.26 3.19
C THR A 4 -9.62 -4.04 4.03
N ASP A 5 -9.00 -3.05 3.39
CA ASP A 5 -8.77 -1.71 3.94
C ASP A 5 -7.74 -1.60 5.07
N ASN A 6 -7.30 -2.69 5.69
CA ASN A 6 -6.22 -2.64 6.68
C ASN A 6 -5.11 -3.65 6.36
N HIS A 7 -4.01 -3.16 5.81
CA HIS A 7 -2.89 -4.00 5.38
C HIS A 7 -2.14 -4.66 6.53
N ALA A 8 -2.23 -4.10 7.75
CA ALA A 8 -1.65 -4.69 8.96
C ALA A 8 -2.31 -6.02 9.36
N ASP A 9 -3.53 -6.30 8.89
CA ASP A 9 -4.21 -7.58 9.14
C ASP A 9 -3.44 -8.77 8.58
N GLY A 10 -2.70 -8.58 7.47
CA GLY A 10 -1.82 -9.60 6.93
C GLY A 10 -0.69 -9.98 7.88
N LEU A 11 -0.16 -9.02 8.63
CA LEU A 11 0.88 -9.26 9.64
C LEU A 11 0.31 -10.00 10.85
N TYR A 12 -0.91 -9.64 11.28
CA TYR A 12 -1.60 -10.38 12.33
C TYR A 12 -1.85 -11.84 11.92
N LEU A 13 -2.30 -12.07 10.68
CA LEU A 13 -2.48 -13.41 10.15
C LEU A 13 -1.17 -14.20 10.15
N LEU A 14 -0.07 -13.57 9.73
CA LEU A 14 1.25 -14.22 9.73
C LEU A 14 1.69 -14.60 11.14
N ASP A 15 1.46 -13.75 12.12
CA ASP A 15 1.80 -14.04 13.52
C ASP A 15 0.91 -15.15 14.09
N TYR A 16 -0.38 -15.14 13.79
CA TYR A 16 -1.30 -16.21 14.14
C TYR A 16 -0.86 -17.57 13.55
N ILE A 17 -0.44 -17.59 12.29
CA ILE A 17 0.04 -18.83 11.63
C ILE A 17 1.34 -19.31 12.28
N LYS A 18 2.26 -18.42 12.68
CA LYS A 18 3.46 -18.81 13.42
C LYS A 18 3.14 -19.59 14.69
N GLN A 19 2.04 -19.25 15.37
CA GLN A 19 1.65 -19.89 16.62
C GLN A 19 0.85 -21.19 16.42
N THR A 20 0.05 -21.28 15.34
CA THR A 20 -0.92 -22.37 15.14
C THR A 20 -0.49 -23.39 14.09
N ASN A 21 0.24 -22.95 13.06
CA ASN A 21 0.67 -23.78 11.92
C ASN A 21 2.06 -23.34 11.43
N PRO A 22 3.12 -23.48 12.23
CA PRO A 22 4.44 -22.93 11.93
C PRO A 22 5.03 -23.43 10.61
N GLU A 23 4.67 -24.62 10.17
CA GLU A 23 5.11 -25.20 8.89
C GLU A 23 4.57 -24.44 7.66
N ARG A 24 3.54 -23.61 7.82
CA ARG A 24 2.94 -22.82 6.73
C ARG A 24 3.38 -21.35 6.71
N VAL A 25 4.27 -20.95 7.62
CA VAL A 25 4.69 -19.54 7.76
C VAL A 25 5.29 -19.02 6.47
N ASP A 26 6.19 -19.78 5.85
CA ASP A 26 6.86 -19.33 4.61
C ASP A 26 5.89 -19.25 3.43
N GLU A 27 4.96 -20.20 3.32
CA GLU A 27 3.89 -20.15 2.31
C GLU A 27 3.03 -18.89 2.47
N VAL A 28 2.56 -18.63 3.69
CA VAL A 28 1.70 -17.46 3.96
C VAL A 28 2.46 -16.15 3.74
N ARG A 29 3.74 -16.08 4.16
CA ARG A 29 4.58 -14.92 3.91
C ARG A 29 4.75 -14.64 2.41
N GLN A 30 4.99 -15.67 1.60
CA GLN A 30 5.10 -15.53 0.14
C GLN A 30 3.79 -15.03 -0.47
N LEU A 31 2.63 -15.55 -0.05
CA LEU A 31 1.33 -15.09 -0.51
C LEU A 31 1.08 -13.63 -0.15
N LEU A 32 1.43 -13.20 1.07
CA LEU A 32 1.32 -11.80 1.47
C LEU A 32 2.26 -10.90 0.65
N ALA A 33 3.50 -11.35 0.41
CA ALA A 33 4.47 -10.61 -0.40
C ALA A 33 4.01 -10.41 -1.84
N LEU A 34 3.30 -11.39 -2.45
CA LEU A 34 2.71 -11.23 -3.77
C LEU A 34 1.68 -10.10 -3.85
N HIS A 35 1.00 -9.81 -2.74
CA HIS A 35 0.05 -8.70 -2.66
C HIS A 35 0.72 -7.37 -2.28
N GLY A 36 1.84 -7.39 -1.53
CA GLY A 36 2.65 -6.22 -1.22
C GLY A 36 1.91 -5.08 -0.52
N GLY A 37 0.93 -5.37 0.32
CA GLY A 37 0.14 -4.39 1.05
C GLY A 37 -0.77 -3.54 0.16
N CYS A 38 -0.74 -2.21 0.31
CA CYS A 38 -1.58 -1.28 -0.44
C CYS A 38 -1.31 -1.33 -1.95
N SER A 39 -2.34 -1.56 -2.75
CA SER A 39 -2.28 -1.69 -4.22
C SER A 39 -2.53 -0.37 -4.96
N ALA A 40 -2.73 0.75 -4.26
CA ALA A 40 -3.00 2.04 -4.86
C ALA A 40 -1.90 2.44 -5.87
N GLY A 41 -2.28 2.77 -7.11
CA GLY A 41 -1.37 3.18 -8.17
C GLY A 41 -0.41 2.10 -8.69
N ASP A 42 -0.47 0.88 -8.15
CA ASP A 42 0.36 -0.26 -8.56
C ASP A 42 -0.50 -1.33 -9.27
N ARG A 43 -1.45 -1.92 -8.58
CA ARG A 43 -2.34 -2.98 -9.11
C ARG A 43 -3.81 -2.59 -9.06
N MET A 44 -4.11 -1.40 -8.59
CA MET A 44 -5.45 -0.84 -8.49
C MET A 44 -5.45 0.58 -9.03
N ALA A 45 -6.50 0.89 -9.77
CA ALA A 45 -6.94 2.23 -10.11
C ALA A 45 -8.45 2.30 -10.01
N ASP A 46 -8.99 3.50 -9.89
CA ASP A 46 -10.41 3.79 -9.99
C ASP A 46 -10.65 4.80 -11.11
N VAL A 47 -11.81 4.72 -11.76
CA VAL A 47 -12.25 5.72 -12.74
C VAL A 47 -13.61 6.23 -12.32
N ASP A 48 -13.68 7.49 -11.95
CA ASP A 48 -14.92 8.11 -11.50
C ASP A 48 -15.92 8.36 -12.66
N TYR A 49 -17.13 8.79 -12.32
CA TYR A 49 -18.20 9.05 -13.30
C TYR A 49 -17.90 10.25 -14.24
N LEU A 50 -16.92 11.08 -13.91
CA LEU A 50 -16.44 12.17 -14.76
C LEU A 50 -15.33 11.70 -15.70
N GLY A 51 -14.81 10.50 -15.52
CA GLY A 51 -13.72 9.92 -16.29
C GLY A 51 -12.33 10.19 -15.69
N ASN A 52 -12.24 10.76 -14.50
CA ASN A 52 -10.96 10.94 -13.83
C ASN A 52 -10.42 9.60 -13.33
N VAL A 53 -9.13 9.40 -13.51
CA VAL A 53 -8.41 8.21 -13.04
C VAL A 53 -7.74 8.52 -11.70
N HIS A 54 -8.02 7.70 -10.70
CA HIS A 54 -7.46 7.81 -9.35
C HIS A 54 -6.58 6.59 -9.03
N PRO A 55 -5.55 6.71 -8.19
CA PRO A 55 -4.72 5.58 -7.77
C PRO A 55 -5.50 4.51 -6.99
N CYS A 56 -6.61 4.91 -6.35
CA CYS A 56 -7.46 4.06 -5.53
C CYS A 56 -8.85 4.67 -5.43
N GLN A 57 -9.88 3.84 -5.25
CA GLN A 57 -11.28 4.26 -5.12
C GLN A 57 -11.55 5.21 -3.93
N PHE A 58 -10.67 5.20 -2.92
CA PHE A 58 -10.77 6.07 -1.76
C PHE A 58 -9.94 7.36 -1.90
N TRP A 59 -9.28 7.57 -3.03
CA TRP A 59 -8.39 8.72 -3.23
C TRP A 59 -8.92 9.69 -4.28
N SER A 60 -10.10 10.23 -4.03
CA SER A 60 -10.85 11.07 -4.98
C SER A 60 -10.20 12.44 -5.27
N ASP A 61 -9.36 12.94 -4.39
CA ASP A 61 -8.65 14.22 -4.52
C ASP A 61 -7.30 14.10 -5.25
N MET A 62 -6.85 12.87 -5.55
CA MET A 62 -5.67 12.61 -6.37
C MET A 62 -6.11 12.13 -7.77
N THR A 63 -5.87 12.94 -8.81
CA THR A 63 -6.19 12.59 -10.20
C THR A 63 -4.93 12.36 -11.02
N LEU A 64 -4.84 11.20 -11.67
CA LEU A 64 -3.74 10.82 -12.56
C LEU A 64 -3.95 11.34 -13.99
N GLY A 65 -5.19 11.58 -14.39
CA GLY A 65 -5.61 12.04 -15.70
C GLY A 65 -7.07 11.71 -15.98
N ASN A 66 -7.55 11.95 -17.20
CA ASN A 66 -8.96 11.70 -17.56
C ASN A 66 -9.05 10.81 -18.81
N VAL A 67 -9.84 9.72 -18.74
CA VAL A 67 -9.99 8.75 -19.85
C VAL A 67 -10.75 9.31 -21.05
N ARG A 68 -11.38 10.46 -20.92
CA ARG A 68 -12.01 11.16 -22.04
C ARG A 68 -11.02 11.99 -22.86
N GLU A 69 -9.81 12.24 -22.31
CA GLU A 69 -8.74 13.03 -22.93
C GLU A 69 -7.59 12.16 -23.41
N ARG A 70 -7.23 11.12 -22.62
CA ARG A 70 -6.14 10.18 -22.90
C ARG A 70 -6.59 8.76 -22.63
N LYS A 71 -6.03 7.78 -23.34
CA LYS A 71 -6.30 6.37 -23.06
C LYS A 71 -5.83 5.98 -21.64
N PHE A 72 -6.59 5.13 -20.97
CA PHE A 72 -6.21 4.64 -19.65
C PHE A 72 -4.78 4.08 -19.63
N SER A 73 -4.39 3.30 -20.64
CA SER A 73 -3.04 2.73 -20.74
C SER A 73 -1.93 3.80 -20.82
N GLU A 74 -2.21 4.95 -21.42
CA GLU A 74 -1.25 6.06 -21.49
C GLU A 74 -1.14 6.75 -20.14
N ILE A 75 -2.27 6.98 -19.45
CA ILE A 75 -2.30 7.55 -18.10
C ILE A 75 -1.59 6.62 -17.12
N TRP A 76 -1.92 5.33 -17.16
CA TRP A 76 -1.39 4.32 -16.23
C TRP A 76 0.11 4.05 -16.39
N ASN A 77 0.66 4.27 -17.57
CA ASN A 77 2.08 4.08 -17.84
C ASN A 77 2.90 5.40 -17.83
N ASP A 78 2.26 6.52 -17.53
CA ASP A 78 2.93 7.82 -17.42
C ASP A 78 3.56 7.95 -16.02
N LEU A 79 4.79 7.43 -15.88
CA LEU A 79 5.50 7.38 -14.61
C LEU A 79 6.09 8.72 -14.18
N GLU A 80 6.13 9.70 -15.08
CA GLU A 80 6.67 11.04 -14.81
C GLU A 80 5.57 12.04 -14.43
N ALA A 81 4.32 11.75 -14.80
CA ALA A 81 3.20 12.62 -14.49
C ALA A 81 2.96 12.76 -12.97
N ASN A 82 2.44 13.91 -12.57
CA ASN A 82 2.09 14.20 -11.17
C ASN A 82 3.27 13.96 -10.21
N ASP A 83 4.43 14.50 -10.53
CA ASP A 83 5.67 14.36 -9.74
C ASP A 83 6.10 12.90 -9.53
N GLY A 84 5.82 12.05 -10.54
CA GLY A 84 6.21 10.65 -10.52
C GLY A 84 5.43 9.80 -9.51
N ILE A 85 4.24 10.19 -9.14
CA ILE A 85 3.45 9.52 -8.09
C ILE A 85 3.27 8.03 -8.37
N LEU A 86 2.99 7.62 -9.61
CA LEU A 86 2.84 6.21 -9.97
C LEU A 86 4.14 5.41 -9.81
N ALA A 87 5.27 5.97 -10.24
CA ALA A 87 6.58 5.34 -10.05
C ALA A 87 6.87 5.13 -8.57
N ARG A 88 6.61 6.15 -7.75
CA ARG A 88 6.82 6.11 -6.30
C ARG A 88 5.87 5.14 -5.59
N LEU A 89 4.61 5.05 -6.00
CA LEU A 89 3.65 4.08 -5.44
C LEU A 89 4.03 2.64 -5.78
N ARG A 90 4.65 2.39 -6.94
CA ARG A 90 5.14 1.07 -7.37
C ARG A 90 6.46 0.66 -6.70
N SER A 91 7.25 1.62 -6.24
CA SER A 91 8.44 1.40 -5.40
C SER A 91 8.20 1.81 -3.93
N LYS A 92 7.00 1.63 -3.45
CA LYS A 92 6.53 2.12 -2.15
C LYS A 92 7.45 1.84 -0.96
N PRO A 93 7.99 0.63 -0.75
CA PRO A 93 8.87 0.38 0.39
C PRO A 93 10.06 1.33 0.48
N GLU A 94 10.58 1.77 -0.67
CA GLU A 94 11.72 2.70 -0.76
C GLU A 94 11.35 4.15 -0.42
N GLN A 95 10.06 4.48 -0.50
CA GLN A 95 9.54 5.83 -0.27
C GLN A 95 9.09 6.07 1.16
N LEU A 96 8.79 5.00 1.90
CA LEU A 96 8.26 5.10 3.25
C LEU A 96 9.27 5.74 4.20
N ASN A 97 8.77 6.60 5.07
CA ASN A 97 9.54 7.22 6.14
C ASN A 97 8.98 6.85 7.52
N SER A 98 9.48 7.48 8.57
CA SER A 98 9.01 7.34 9.94
C SER A 98 8.94 5.88 10.41
N GLN A 99 7.90 5.50 11.13
CA GLN A 99 7.74 4.15 11.67
C GLN A 99 7.50 3.11 10.56
N CYS A 100 6.69 3.45 9.55
CA CYS A 100 6.44 2.56 8.41
C CYS A 100 7.71 2.26 7.62
N GLY A 101 8.58 3.25 7.39
CA GLY A 101 9.86 3.06 6.69
C GLY A 101 10.87 2.23 7.48
N GLN A 102 10.80 2.27 8.82
CA GLN A 102 11.67 1.51 9.71
C GLN A 102 11.09 0.14 10.11
N CYS A 103 9.90 -0.20 9.64
CA CYS A 103 9.21 -1.44 9.99
C CYS A 103 9.86 -2.63 9.27
N SER A 104 10.16 -3.69 10.02
CA SER A 104 10.71 -4.95 9.47
C SER A 104 9.75 -5.66 8.50
N GLN A 105 8.50 -5.22 8.43
CA GLN A 105 7.44 -5.80 7.59
C GLN A 105 6.93 -4.81 6.52
N ASN A 106 7.65 -3.75 6.21
CA ASN A 106 7.21 -2.72 5.28
C ASN A 106 6.93 -3.24 3.86
N GLU A 107 7.65 -4.28 3.42
CA GLU A 107 7.41 -4.95 2.13
C GLU A 107 6.07 -5.71 2.09
N LEU A 108 5.62 -6.25 3.22
CA LEU A 108 4.37 -7.01 3.31
C LEU A 108 3.15 -6.12 3.52
N CYS A 109 3.33 -4.98 4.18
CA CYS A 109 2.24 -4.09 4.59
C CYS A 109 2.35 -2.70 3.95
N GLY A 110 3.36 -1.92 4.32
CA GLY A 110 3.58 -0.55 3.86
C GLY A 110 2.45 0.43 4.22
N GLY A 111 1.48 0.05 5.04
CA GLY A 111 0.34 0.87 5.46
C GLY A 111 -0.55 1.38 4.31
N CYS A 112 -1.64 2.05 4.63
CA CYS A 112 -2.52 2.71 3.65
C CYS A 112 -2.02 4.12 3.35
N ARG A 113 -1.70 4.40 2.11
CA ARG A 113 -1.16 5.72 1.71
C ARG A 113 -2.18 6.84 1.78
N ILE A 114 -3.47 6.49 1.62
CA ILE A 114 -4.56 7.46 1.72
C ILE A 114 -4.76 7.88 3.19
N ARG A 115 -4.69 6.94 4.13
CA ARG A 115 -4.77 7.27 5.55
C ARG A 115 -3.56 8.08 6.02
N ALA A 116 -2.36 7.75 5.53
CA ALA A 116 -1.17 8.55 5.79
C ALA A 116 -1.29 9.99 5.25
N ALA A 117 -1.92 10.16 4.07
CA ALA A 117 -2.13 11.47 3.48
C ALA A 117 -2.99 12.42 4.34
N VAL A 118 -3.84 11.89 5.22
CA VAL A 118 -4.68 12.71 6.14
C VAL A 118 -3.80 13.56 7.05
N ASP A 119 -2.64 13.05 7.47
CA ASP A 119 -1.67 13.78 8.29
C ASP A 119 -0.69 14.65 7.45
N GLY A 120 -0.94 14.77 6.14
CA GLY A 120 -0.19 15.63 5.22
C GLY A 120 1.06 14.99 4.61
N ASP A 121 1.40 13.75 4.96
CA ASP A 121 2.52 13.01 4.38
C ASP A 121 2.10 11.62 3.89
N ILE A 122 1.95 11.47 2.58
CA ILE A 122 1.56 10.19 1.97
C ILE A 122 2.60 9.07 2.17
N TRP A 123 3.83 9.42 2.55
CA TRP A 123 4.91 8.47 2.80
C TRP A 123 5.14 8.20 4.28
N GLY A 124 4.41 8.92 5.12
CA GLY A 124 4.41 8.79 6.57
C GLY A 124 3.72 7.55 7.10
N ASP A 125 3.44 7.57 8.38
CA ASP A 125 2.80 6.46 9.07
C ASP A 125 1.32 6.31 8.72
N ASP A 126 0.85 5.09 8.70
CA ASP A 126 -0.58 4.79 8.66
C ASP A 126 -1.17 4.92 10.07
N PRO A 127 -2.05 5.90 10.33
CA PRO A 127 -2.61 6.11 11.67
C PRO A 127 -3.47 4.95 12.19
N ALA A 128 -3.90 4.04 11.30
CA ALA A 128 -4.62 2.83 11.70
C ALA A 128 -3.69 1.62 11.94
N CYS A 129 -2.37 1.83 11.98
CA CYS A 129 -1.43 0.77 12.27
C CYS A 129 -1.51 0.37 13.74
N PHE A 130 -1.85 -0.90 13.99
CA PHE A 130 -1.82 -1.50 15.33
C PHE A 130 -0.64 -2.46 15.52
N TRP A 131 0.20 -2.64 14.48
CA TRP A 131 1.32 -3.57 14.51
C TRP A 131 2.44 -3.06 15.41
N GLN A 132 2.82 -3.88 16.37
CA GLN A 132 4.01 -3.68 17.18
C GLN A 132 5.15 -4.50 16.56
N ASP A 133 6.15 -3.81 16.01
CA ASP A 133 7.26 -4.48 15.34
C ASP A 133 8.19 -5.14 16.38
N PRO A 134 8.25 -6.49 16.42
CA PRO A 134 9.10 -7.20 17.39
C PRO A 134 10.59 -6.86 17.25
N ALA A 135 11.02 -6.39 16.08
CA ALA A 135 12.41 -5.99 15.86
C ALA A 135 12.78 -4.72 16.63
N LYS A 136 11.78 -3.93 17.10
CA LYS A 136 12.00 -2.69 17.87
C LYS A 136 12.00 -2.88 19.39
N GLU A 137 11.52 -4.02 19.87
CA GLU A 137 11.47 -4.33 21.31
C GLU A 137 12.82 -4.79 21.90
N THR A 138 13.85 -4.94 21.06
CA THR A 138 15.16 -5.49 21.45
C THR A 138 16.21 -4.39 21.73
N LYS A 139 15.80 -3.24 22.30
CA LYS A 139 16.76 -2.21 22.78
C LYS A 139 16.56 -1.88 24.23
#